data_c6b1a35daf304bd1d420abd98a586da1
#
_entry.id   c6b1a35daf304bd1d420abd98a586da1
#
_cell.length_a   1.000
_cell.length_b   1.000
_cell.length_c   1.000
_cell.angle_alpha   90.00
_cell.angle_beta   90.00
_cell.angle_gamma   90.00
#
_symmetry.space_group_name_H-M   'P 1'
#
loop_
_entity.id
_entity.type
_entity.pdbx_description
1 polymer ?
#
loop_
_entity_poly.entity_id
_entity_poly.type
_entity_poly.pdbx_seq_one_letter_code
_entity_poly.pdbx_strand_id
1 'polypeptide(L)'
;MYFIEEILALKKANIEYEIIPGVSSIFAAMAEAGIPLTRRKESRKVQFITGHDLDGNFPNDLKNKSLSDTNTTTVVFMAKKNYSVLLEFLISEGLSKSTPAIVAVSVSKKSQKIYRTTIEKAQDYLMKENVKSSPTLIIYGPLDISSIKYNENS
;
A
#
# COMPACT_ATOMS: atom_id res chain seq x y z
N MET A 1 -6.30 6.09 -10.65
CA MET A 1 -6.19 7.56 -10.76
C MET A 1 -6.14 7.90 -12.24
N TYR A 2 -7.19 8.55 -12.77
CA TYR A 2 -7.40 8.84 -14.20
C TYR A 2 -6.74 10.14 -14.65
N PHE A 3 -5.67 10.52 -13.98
CA PHE A 3 -5.03 11.82 -14.17
C PHE A 3 -4.52 12.06 -15.61
N ILE A 4 -4.10 10.98 -16.30
CA ILE A 4 -3.62 11.09 -17.67
C ILE A 4 -4.76 11.34 -18.66
N GLU A 5 -5.92 10.72 -18.46
CA GLU A 5 -7.10 10.90 -19.31
C GLU A 5 -7.63 12.34 -19.19
N GLU A 6 -7.67 12.88 -17.98
CA GLU A 6 -8.04 14.27 -17.73
C GLU A 6 -7.08 15.23 -18.42
N ILE A 7 -5.78 15.05 -18.29
CA ILE A 7 -4.75 15.85 -18.97
C ILE A 7 -4.92 15.77 -20.49
N LEU A 8 -5.11 14.58 -21.04
CA LEU A 8 -5.28 14.39 -22.48
C LEU A 8 -6.55 15.07 -23.00
N ALA A 9 -7.66 15.02 -22.24
CA ALA A 9 -8.90 15.71 -22.58
C ALA A 9 -8.72 17.23 -22.58
N LEU A 10 -8.06 17.80 -21.57
CA LEU A 10 -7.76 19.22 -21.49
C LEU A 10 -6.85 19.69 -22.62
N LYS A 11 -5.80 18.92 -22.92
CA LYS A 11 -4.90 19.20 -24.06
C LYS A 11 -5.65 19.18 -25.40
N LYS A 12 -6.51 18.19 -25.62
CA LYS A 12 -7.34 18.09 -26.83
C LYS A 12 -8.30 19.27 -27.00
N ALA A 13 -8.79 19.80 -25.88
CA ALA A 13 -9.67 20.96 -25.85
C ALA A 13 -8.92 22.32 -25.85
N ASN A 14 -7.58 22.32 -25.92
CA ASN A 14 -6.73 23.51 -25.77
C ASN A 14 -7.03 24.32 -24.50
N ILE A 15 -7.33 23.62 -23.39
CA ILE A 15 -7.53 24.24 -22.07
C ILE A 15 -6.22 24.18 -21.32
N GLU A 16 -5.79 25.34 -20.82
CA GLU A 16 -4.62 25.44 -19.91
C GLU A 16 -4.95 24.75 -18.58
N TYR A 17 -3.97 24.07 -18.01
CA TYR A 17 -4.10 23.39 -16.72
C TYR A 17 -2.81 23.49 -15.92
N GLU A 18 -2.92 23.39 -14.61
CA GLU A 18 -1.83 23.33 -13.66
C GLU A 18 -1.94 22.04 -12.82
N ILE A 19 -0.80 21.43 -12.51
CA ILE A 19 -0.72 20.30 -11.61
C ILE A 19 -0.23 20.77 -10.26
N ILE A 20 -1.13 20.79 -9.27
CA ILE A 20 -0.80 21.18 -7.91
C ILE A 20 -0.38 19.93 -7.13
N PRO A 21 0.85 19.90 -6.57
CA PRO A 21 1.31 18.73 -5.80
C PRO A 21 0.52 18.60 -4.50
N GLY A 22 0.31 17.34 -4.08
CA GLY A 22 -0.37 17.01 -2.83
C GLY A 22 0.37 15.94 -2.03
N VAL A 23 0.00 15.79 -0.76
CA VAL A 23 0.53 14.72 0.10
C VAL A 23 -0.22 13.42 -0.20
N SER A 24 0.52 12.39 -0.60
CA SER A 24 -0.08 11.07 -0.82
C SER A 24 -0.57 10.47 0.50
N SER A 25 -1.72 9.79 0.46
CA SER A 25 -2.32 9.11 1.61
C SER A 25 -1.39 8.08 2.29
N ILE A 26 -0.41 7.54 1.57
CA ILE A 26 0.58 6.63 2.17
C ILE A 26 1.45 7.34 3.22
N PHE A 27 1.92 8.55 2.94
CA PHE A 27 2.75 9.27 3.90
C PHE A 27 1.96 9.66 5.15
N ALA A 28 0.70 10.05 4.99
CA ALA A 28 -0.19 10.29 6.12
C ALA A 28 -0.47 9.00 6.92
N ALA A 29 -0.72 7.88 6.25
CA ALA A 29 -0.94 6.59 6.91
C ALA A 29 0.27 6.14 7.72
N MET A 30 1.48 6.29 7.20
CA MET A 30 2.70 5.87 7.87
C MET A 30 3.08 6.80 9.02
N ALA A 31 2.82 8.11 8.89
CA ALA A 31 2.97 9.06 9.99
C ALA A 31 2.03 8.71 11.14
N GLU A 32 0.76 8.41 10.86
CA GLU A 32 -0.23 7.97 11.86
C GLU A 32 0.14 6.62 12.48
N ALA A 33 0.68 5.70 11.68
CA ALA A 33 1.19 4.43 12.17
C ALA A 33 2.50 4.57 12.98
N GLY A 34 3.19 5.71 12.93
CA GLY A 34 4.49 5.88 13.59
C GLY A 34 5.58 4.96 13.01
N ILE A 35 5.49 4.57 11.75
CA ILE A 35 6.40 3.63 11.11
C ILE A 35 6.99 4.29 9.85
N PRO A 36 8.33 4.38 9.71
CA PRO A 36 8.94 4.89 8.49
C PRO A 36 8.81 3.88 7.35
N LEU A 37 8.65 4.38 6.11
CA LEU A 37 8.62 3.53 4.91
C LEU A 37 9.95 2.84 4.61
N THR A 38 11.07 3.44 5.06
CA THR A 38 12.40 2.86 4.87
C THR A 38 13.14 2.80 6.18
N ARG A 39 14.02 1.80 6.32
CA ARG A 39 14.92 1.62 7.47
C ARG A 39 16.30 1.19 6.98
N ARG A 40 17.36 1.82 7.49
CA ARG A 40 18.73 1.68 6.97
C ARG A 40 19.23 0.24 6.88
N LYS A 41 18.87 -0.64 7.82
CA LYS A 41 19.35 -2.02 7.89
C LYS A 41 18.39 -3.05 7.31
N GLU A 42 17.11 -2.73 7.19
CA GLU A 42 16.06 -3.72 6.93
C GLU A 42 15.30 -3.45 5.64
N SER A 43 15.00 -2.19 5.32
CA SER A 43 14.26 -1.82 4.12
C SER A 43 14.80 -0.52 3.53
N ARG A 44 15.52 -0.62 2.42
CA ARG A 44 16.04 0.54 1.68
C ARG A 44 15.24 0.85 0.43
N LYS A 45 14.27 -0.02 0.10
CA LYS A 45 13.41 0.13 -1.07
C LYS A 45 11.97 0.29 -0.66
N VAL A 46 11.26 1.13 -1.39
CA VAL A 46 9.81 1.24 -1.36
C VAL A 46 9.31 1.07 -2.77
N GLN A 47 8.32 0.23 -2.96
CA GLN A 47 7.63 0.12 -4.24
C GLN A 47 6.16 0.47 -4.08
N PHE A 48 5.63 1.15 -5.07
CA PHE A 48 4.23 1.55 -5.14
C PHE A 48 3.59 0.81 -6.31
N ILE A 49 2.51 0.10 -6.06
CA ILE A 49 1.79 -0.63 -7.09
C ILE A 49 0.30 -0.34 -7.00
N THR A 50 -0.39 -0.52 -8.11
CA THR A 50 -1.85 -0.46 -8.21
C THR A 50 -2.38 -1.88 -8.32
N GLY A 51 -3.25 -2.28 -7.39
CA GLY A 51 -3.75 -3.66 -7.27
C GLY A 51 -4.87 -4.02 -8.25
N HIS A 52 -5.15 -3.21 -9.27
CA HIS A 52 -6.08 -3.55 -10.34
C HIS A 52 -5.66 -2.88 -11.67
N ASP A 53 -5.95 -3.55 -12.77
CA ASP A 53 -5.86 -3.05 -14.13
C ASP A 53 -7.14 -2.30 -14.56
N LEU A 54 -7.26 -1.97 -15.85
CA LEU A 54 -8.43 -1.29 -16.41
C LEU A 54 -9.71 -2.14 -16.30
N ASP A 55 -9.58 -3.46 -16.31
CA ASP A 55 -10.69 -4.41 -16.20
C ASP A 55 -11.03 -4.75 -14.73
N GLY A 56 -10.28 -4.20 -13.79
CA GLY A 56 -10.46 -4.40 -12.36
C GLY A 56 -9.84 -5.69 -11.82
N ASN A 57 -9.01 -6.40 -12.61
CA ASN A 57 -8.27 -7.58 -12.20
C ASN A 57 -6.91 -7.22 -11.60
N PHE A 58 -6.31 -8.14 -10.85
CA PHE A 58 -4.92 -7.96 -10.42
C PHE A 58 -3.99 -8.07 -11.64
N PRO A 59 -3.14 -7.06 -11.91
CA PRO A 59 -2.32 -7.02 -13.11
C PRO A 59 -1.33 -8.20 -13.16
N ASN A 60 -1.31 -8.95 -14.25
CA ASN A 60 -0.44 -10.13 -14.38
C ASN A 60 1.05 -9.77 -14.51
N ASP A 61 1.37 -8.63 -15.09
CA ASP A 61 2.73 -8.10 -15.21
C ASP A 61 3.36 -7.74 -13.85
N LEU A 62 2.53 -7.49 -12.83
CA LEU A 62 2.99 -7.28 -11.46
C LEU A 62 3.34 -8.58 -10.73
N LYS A 63 2.89 -9.75 -11.22
CA LYS A 63 3.23 -11.04 -10.62
C LYS A 63 4.68 -11.42 -10.89
N ASN A 64 5.58 -10.78 -10.15
CA ASN A 64 7.02 -11.02 -10.25
C ASN A 64 7.66 -11.02 -8.84
N LYS A 65 8.87 -11.54 -8.74
CA LYS A 65 9.60 -11.71 -7.47
C LYS A 65 9.84 -10.43 -6.67
N SER A 66 9.70 -9.24 -7.29
CA SER A 66 9.86 -8.00 -6.55
C SER A 66 8.79 -7.79 -5.49
N LEU A 67 7.59 -8.37 -5.69
CA LEU A 67 6.50 -8.28 -4.72
C LEU A 67 6.77 -9.10 -3.45
N SER A 68 7.54 -10.16 -3.53
CA SER A 68 7.92 -11.03 -2.40
C SER A 68 9.28 -10.69 -1.79
N ASP A 69 9.93 -9.59 -2.22
CA ASP A 69 11.22 -9.14 -1.66
C ASP A 69 11.05 -8.70 -0.20
N THR A 70 11.61 -9.48 0.72
CA THR A 70 11.53 -9.25 2.17
C THR A 70 12.23 -7.99 2.65
N ASN A 71 13.09 -7.38 1.83
CA ASN A 71 13.81 -6.13 2.13
C ASN A 71 13.15 -4.89 1.52
N THR A 72 11.96 -5.04 0.96
CA THR A 72 11.21 -3.96 0.31
C THR A 72 9.90 -3.70 1.05
N THR A 73 9.62 -2.44 1.34
CA THR A 73 8.27 -2.02 1.76
C THR A 73 7.40 -1.86 0.52
N THR A 74 6.34 -2.65 0.42
CA THR A 74 5.41 -2.60 -0.71
C THR A 74 4.13 -1.90 -0.30
N VAL A 75 3.74 -0.91 -1.08
CA VAL A 75 2.50 -0.14 -0.93
C VAL A 75 1.57 -0.48 -2.08
N VAL A 76 0.39 -1.00 -1.77
CA VAL A 76 -0.59 -1.43 -2.76
C VAL A 76 -1.83 -0.54 -2.70
N PHE A 77 -2.03 0.24 -3.75
CA PHE A 77 -3.22 1.03 -3.94
C PHE A 77 -4.32 0.18 -4.60
N MET A 78 -5.58 0.44 -4.25
CA MET A 78 -6.76 -0.13 -4.91
C MET A 78 -6.79 -1.67 -4.96
N ALA A 79 -6.07 -2.36 -4.07
CA ALA A 79 -5.96 -3.83 -4.08
C ALA A 79 -7.09 -4.56 -3.36
N LYS A 80 -8.01 -3.85 -2.72
CA LYS A 80 -8.98 -4.47 -1.82
C LYS A 80 -9.76 -5.64 -2.44
N LYS A 81 -10.24 -5.48 -3.68
CA LYS A 81 -10.98 -6.55 -4.38
C LYS A 81 -10.11 -7.74 -4.76
N ASN A 82 -8.85 -7.48 -5.07
CA ASN A 82 -7.91 -8.48 -5.59
C ASN A 82 -6.91 -8.96 -4.55
N TYR A 83 -7.15 -8.65 -3.27
CA TYR A 83 -6.19 -8.96 -2.22
C TYR A 83 -5.95 -10.46 -2.06
N SER A 84 -6.98 -11.28 -2.22
CA SER A 84 -6.83 -12.75 -2.18
C SER A 84 -5.87 -13.25 -3.26
N VAL A 85 -5.99 -12.73 -4.48
CA VAL A 85 -5.09 -13.08 -5.61
C VAL A 85 -3.66 -12.65 -5.31
N LEU A 86 -3.48 -11.43 -4.78
CA LEU A 86 -2.17 -10.95 -4.35
C LEU A 86 -1.59 -11.84 -3.25
N LEU A 87 -2.37 -12.17 -2.22
CA LEU A 87 -1.94 -12.99 -1.08
C LEU A 87 -1.51 -14.38 -1.53
N GLU A 88 -2.31 -15.04 -2.36
CA GLU A 88 -1.97 -16.36 -2.93
C GLU A 88 -0.65 -16.31 -3.70
N PHE A 89 -0.46 -15.29 -4.53
CA PHE A 89 0.78 -15.08 -5.26
C PHE A 89 1.98 -14.87 -4.31
N LEU A 90 1.86 -13.99 -3.31
CA LEU A 90 2.94 -13.74 -2.35
C LEU A 90 3.37 -15.00 -1.59
N ILE A 91 2.40 -15.81 -1.17
CA ILE A 91 2.66 -17.09 -0.49
C ILE A 91 3.31 -18.10 -1.44
N SER A 92 2.87 -18.19 -2.69
CA SER A 92 3.47 -19.08 -3.69
C SER A 92 4.93 -18.73 -4.01
N GLU A 93 5.29 -17.44 -3.93
CA GLU A 93 6.66 -16.95 -4.06
C GLU A 93 7.48 -17.04 -2.76
N GLY A 94 6.93 -17.65 -1.71
CA GLY A 94 7.64 -17.94 -0.46
C GLY A 94 7.61 -16.83 0.58
N LEU A 95 6.82 -15.76 0.40
CA LEU A 95 6.67 -14.74 1.44
C LEU A 95 5.93 -15.33 2.64
N SER A 96 6.47 -15.12 3.85
CA SER A 96 5.86 -15.63 5.08
C SER A 96 4.48 -15.03 5.31
N LYS A 97 3.50 -15.86 5.64
CA LYS A 97 2.15 -15.43 6.05
C LYS A 97 2.16 -14.45 7.24
N SER A 98 3.17 -14.55 8.09
CA SER A 98 3.40 -13.66 9.24
C SER A 98 4.09 -12.34 8.88
N THR A 99 4.40 -12.10 7.59
CA THR A 99 4.98 -10.82 7.16
C THR A 99 4.10 -9.67 7.64
N PRO A 100 4.69 -8.68 8.34
CA PRO A 100 3.96 -7.53 8.85
C PRO A 100 3.22 -6.78 7.75
N ALA A 101 2.00 -6.37 8.04
CA ALA A 101 1.17 -5.59 7.15
C ALA A 101 0.38 -4.49 7.89
N ILE A 102 0.02 -3.45 7.17
CA ILE A 102 -0.87 -2.38 7.62
C ILE A 102 -2.03 -2.29 6.63
N VAL A 103 -3.24 -2.28 7.17
CA VAL A 103 -4.45 -1.91 6.43
C VAL A 103 -4.87 -0.53 6.90
N ALA A 104 -4.70 0.48 6.05
CA ALA A 104 -5.02 1.87 6.33
C ALA A 104 -6.30 2.27 5.60
N VAL A 105 -7.32 2.63 6.36
CA VAL A 105 -8.68 2.90 5.87
C VAL A 105 -9.02 4.37 6.06
N SER A 106 -9.56 5.01 5.02
CA SER A 106 -10.05 6.40 5.04
C SER A 106 -9.05 7.39 5.66
N VAL A 107 -7.78 7.24 5.27
CA VAL A 107 -6.67 8.06 5.81
C VAL A 107 -6.97 9.54 5.70
N SER A 108 -6.63 10.29 6.74
CA SER A 108 -6.90 11.74 6.91
C SER A 108 -8.39 12.13 6.99
N LYS A 109 -9.29 11.17 7.22
CA LYS A 109 -10.71 11.42 7.48
C LYS A 109 -11.07 11.12 8.94
N LYS A 110 -12.19 11.66 9.42
CA LYS A 110 -12.70 11.36 10.78
C LYS A 110 -12.94 9.86 11.03
N SER A 111 -13.21 9.09 9.96
CA SER A 111 -13.41 7.64 9.98
C SER A 111 -12.12 6.84 9.80
N GLN A 112 -10.96 7.47 9.83
CA GLN A 112 -9.67 6.82 9.67
C GLN A 112 -9.49 5.65 10.64
N LYS A 113 -8.94 4.54 10.12
CA LYS A 113 -8.51 3.39 10.92
C LYS A 113 -7.20 2.85 10.38
N ILE A 114 -6.28 2.54 11.27
CA ILE A 114 -4.98 1.92 10.96
C ILE A 114 -4.93 0.58 11.69
N TYR A 115 -4.94 -0.51 10.92
CA TYR A 115 -4.84 -1.86 11.46
C TYR A 115 -3.43 -2.39 11.20
N ARG A 116 -2.69 -2.70 12.29
CA ARG A 116 -1.42 -3.43 12.23
C ARG A 116 -1.73 -4.91 12.30
N THR A 117 -1.21 -5.65 11.35
CA THR A 117 -1.57 -7.06 11.17
C THR A 117 -0.46 -7.81 10.42
N THR A 118 -0.77 -8.95 9.84
CA THR A 118 0.07 -9.70 8.91
C THR A 118 -0.60 -9.79 7.54
N ILE A 119 0.16 -10.18 6.50
CA ILE A 119 -0.43 -10.34 5.16
C ILE A 119 -1.57 -11.35 5.17
N GLU A 120 -1.49 -12.44 5.93
CA GLU A 120 -2.56 -13.43 6.02
C GLU A 120 -3.83 -12.83 6.64
N LYS A 121 -3.69 -12.14 7.78
CA LYS A 121 -4.82 -11.59 8.53
C LYS A 121 -5.38 -10.28 7.96
N ALA A 122 -4.67 -9.64 7.02
CA ALA A 122 -5.16 -8.40 6.39
C ALA A 122 -6.50 -8.63 5.67
N GLN A 123 -6.74 -9.82 5.12
CA GLN A 123 -8.00 -10.21 4.49
C GLN A 123 -9.20 -9.99 5.41
N ASP A 124 -9.09 -10.36 6.70
CA ASP A 124 -10.17 -10.26 7.68
C ASP A 124 -10.61 -8.80 7.89
N TYR A 125 -9.65 -7.87 7.86
CA TYR A 125 -9.94 -6.44 7.97
C TYR A 125 -10.59 -5.88 6.72
N LEU A 126 -10.16 -6.34 5.53
CA LEU A 126 -10.68 -5.89 4.25
C LEU A 126 -12.14 -6.33 4.02
N MET A 127 -12.55 -7.45 4.64
CA MET A 127 -13.91 -7.99 4.53
C MET A 127 -14.92 -7.33 5.48
N LYS A 128 -14.48 -6.51 6.44
CA LYS A 128 -15.39 -5.79 7.36
C LYS A 128 -16.30 -4.84 6.59
N GLU A 129 -17.59 -4.80 6.94
CA GLU A 129 -18.60 -3.98 6.26
C GLU A 129 -18.22 -2.50 6.17
N ASN A 130 -17.69 -1.93 7.26
CA ASN A 130 -17.27 -0.53 7.31
C ASN A 130 -15.97 -0.26 6.52
N VAL A 131 -15.32 -1.28 5.99
CA VAL A 131 -14.10 -1.16 5.14
C VAL A 131 -14.44 -1.40 3.67
N LYS A 132 -15.44 -2.22 3.36
CA LYS A 132 -15.80 -2.61 1.98
C LYS A 132 -16.00 -1.42 1.03
N SER A 133 -16.63 -0.35 1.48
CA SER A 133 -16.89 0.86 0.68
C SER A 133 -15.86 1.98 0.86
N SER A 134 -14.89 1.81 1.75
CA SER A 134 -13.94 2.85 2.13
C SER A 134 -12.65 2.80 1.30
N PRO A 135 -12.04 3.95 0.98
CA PRO A 135 -10.69 3.98 0.41
C PRO A 135 -9.70 3.30 1.34
N THR A 136 -8.90 2.39 0.80
CA THR A 136 -8.01 1.56 1.60
C THR A 136 -6.65 1.42 0.93
N LEU A 137 -5.59 1.52 1.74
CA LEU A 137 -4.22 1.20 1.37
C LEU A 137 -3.81 -0.08 2.09
N ILE A 138 -3.00 -0.90 1.43
CA ILE A 138 -2.35 -2.05 2.02
C ILE A 138 -0.85 -1.83 1.91
N ILE A 139 -0.15 -1.97 3.03
CA ILE A 139 1.30 -1.84 3.10
C ILE A 139 1.84 -3.13 3.73
N TYR A 140 2.86 -3.73 3.16
CA TYR A 140 3.51 -4.90 3.76
C TYR A 140 5.02 -4.89 3.54
N GLY A 141 5.71 -5.68 4.32
CA GLY A 141 7.16 -5.80 4.30
C GLY A 141 7.76 -5.73 5.70
N PRO A 142 9.02 -5.32 5.87
CA PRO A 142 9.67 -5.24 7.16
C PRO A 142 9.19 -4.02 7.97
N LEU A 143 7.93 -4.05 8.42
CA LEU A 143 7.25 -2.97 9.14
C LEU A 143 7.32 -3.10 10.67
N ASP A 144 7.88 -4.19 11.19
CA ASP A 144 8.00 -4.39 12.63
C ASP A 144 9.10 -3.49 13.20
N ILE A 145 8.72 -2.66 14.17
CA ILE A 145 9.64 -1.77 14.89
C ILE A 145 10.04 -2.33 16.27
N SER A 146 9.50 -3.47 16.70
CA SER A 146 9.79 -4.06 18.01
C SER A 146 11.28 -4.50 18.16
N SER A 147 11.96 -4.71 17.04
CA SER A 147 13.38 -5.04 17.00
C SER A 147 14.33 -3.83 17.06
N ILE A 148 13.81 -2.61 16.98
CA ILE A 148 14.64 -1.40 17.05
C ILE A 148 15.03 -1.16 18.52
N LYS A 149 16.24 -1.59 18.88
CA LYS A 149 16.87 -1.15 20.11
C LYS A 149 17.28 0.31 19.94
N TYR A 150 16.55 1.22 20.58
CA TYR A 150 17.06 2.58 20.79
C TYR A 150 18.28 2.47 21.71
N ASN A 151 19.47 2.74 21.19
CA ASN A 151 20.61 3.03 22.03
C ASN A 151 20.34 4.42 22.64
N GLU A 152 20.02 4.46 23.91
CA GLU A 152 19.81 5.72 24.68
C GLU A 152 21.10 6.55 24.84
N ASN A 153 22.19 6.14 24.18
CA ASN A 153 23.49 6.81 24.26
C ASN A 153 23.91 7.33 22.87
N SER A 154 23.38 8.49 22.50
CA SER A 154 23.96 9.36 21.47
C SER A 154 23.48 10.81 21.66
#